data_ea6b43289f319ddbc6d10faa5dc8f1c8
#
_entry.id   ea6b43289f319ddbc6d10faa5dc8f1c8
#
_cell.length_a   1.000
_cell.length_b   1.000
_cell.length_c   1.000
_cell.angle_alpha   90.00
_cell.angle_beta   90.00
_cell.angle_gamma   90.00
#
_symmetry.space_group_name_H-M   'P 1'
#
loop_
_entity.id
_entity.type
_entity.pdbx_description
1 polymer ?
#
loop_
_entity_poly.entity_id
_entity_poly.type
_entity_poly.pdbx_seq_one_letter_code
_entity_poly.pdbx_strand_id
1 'polypeptide(L)'
;MKPNLRLVLLLAALPFCTVAAAQPPVLIHSHNDYARRVPFYQAYAQQVSSIEADVFLHDGQLLVGHDPEEPNPALTFEALYVEPIATLFARNGGRAFADSDRHLQLMIELKSETGPTLRAVADLLGRHPEVFDPATNPEAVRIVATGRIPAPEEFGEYPEYIRFDGAWDADYTPAQAARVALVSADFRAFSQWNGKGSIIPEEKARLQEAIDRAHAMGKPVRFWNAPEGITVYYTFYDMGIDYINTDNPEACAAFFADFGNKNFRIGDRRTAAAGVTGTERLDKTTHDFRGFQNDKLRLSKGIDIYRPTYLNDGGEGRIRNVIFLIGDGMGLSQIVAAAYANKGLTLMNFNHIGLQRNNAKGYFTTDSAAGGSALATGERHANRHISTSEEGQPYPSLSDHFREKGLPVGVVTLGNVAD
;
A
#
# COMPACT_ATOMS: atom_id res chain seq x y z
N MET A 1 49.83 62.52 14.27
CA MET A 1 48.95 61.90 13.31
C MET A 1 49.12 60.34 13.39
N LYS A 2 48.16 59.63 13.94
CA LYS A 2 48.18 58.16 13.99
C LYS A 2 47.18 57.65 12.95
N PRO A 3 47.52 56.67 12.08
CA PRO A 3 46.57 56.09 11.17
C PRO A 3 45.69 55.02 11.87
N ASN A 4 44.39 55.18 11.73
CA ASN A 4 43.39 54.19 12.16
C ASN A 4 43.37 52.98 11.20
N LEU A 5 43.78 51.84 11.73
CA LEU A 5 43.65 50.55 11.02
C LEU A 5 42.23 50.02 11.21
N ARG A 6 41.40 50.09 10.18
CA ARG A 6 40.07 49.43 10.17
C ARG A 6 40.24 47.95 9.78
N LEU A 7 40.04 47.09 10.75
CA LEU A 7 39.97 45.65 10.54
C LEU A 7 38.64 45.29 9.82
N VAL A 8 38.72 44.87 8.56
CA VAL A 8 37.59 44.37 7.81
C VAL A 8 37.53 42.85 8.06
N LEU A 9 36.55 42.40 8.85
CA LEU A 9 36.23 40.97 9.00
C LEU A 9 35.46 40.55 7.74
N LEU A 10 36.12 39.78 6.86
CA LEU A 10 35.42 39.01 5.82
C LEU A 10 34.85 37.76 6.47
N LEU A 11 33.52 37.74 6.70
CA LEU A 11 32.79 36.50 6.97
C LEU A 11 32.68 35.73 5.67
N ALA A 12 33.49 34.68 5.52
CA ALA A 12 33.30 33.70 4.45
C ALA A 12 32.06 32.86 4.78
N ALA A 13 30.96 33.14 4.08
CA ALA A 13 29.78 32.29 4.09
C ALA A 13 30.13 31.01 3.34
N LEU A 14 30.43 29.94 4.08
CA LEU A 14 30.48 28.59 3.54
C LEU A 14 29.07 28.18 3.11
N PRO A 15 28.89 27.75 1.84
CA PRO A 15 27.60 27.18 1.45
C PRO A 15 27.37 25.89 2.24
N PHE A 16 26.36 25.89 3.11
CA PHE A 16 25.82 24.65 3.65
C PHE A 16 25.20 23.88 2.47
N CYS A 17 25.99 22.99 1.87
CA CYS A 17 25.42 21.91 1.07
C CYS A 17 24.62 21.02 2.03
N THR A 18 23.33 21.22 2.13
CA THR A 18 22.43 20.21 2.68
C THR A 18 22.46 19.05 1.71
N VAL A 19 23.27 18.03 2.00
CA VAL A 19 23.15 16.73 1.38
C VAL A 19 21.72 16.29 1.74
N ALA A 20 20.83 16.24 0.75
CA ALA A 20 19.54 15.62 0.92
C ALA A 20 19.83 14.19 1.39
N ALA A 21 19.49 13.88 2.63
CA ALA A 21 19.63 12.51 3.16
C ALA A 21 18.85 11.61 2.20
N ALA A 22 19.54 10.64 1.62
CA ALA A 22 18.88 9.61 0.83
C ALA A 22 17.81 8.99 1.72
N GLN A 23 16.57 8.92 1.22
CA GLN A 23 15.52 8.25 1.98
C GLN A 23 15.94 6.80 2.21
N PRO A 24 15.68 6.25 3.41
CA PRO A 24 15.98 4.85 3.70
C PRO A 24 15.27 3.94 2.69
N PRO A 25 15.86 2.80 2.36
CA PRO A 25 15.24 1.85 1.45
C PRO A 25 13.89 1.39 2.04
N VAL A 26 12.86 1.30 1.20
CA VAL A 26 11.56 0.78 1.58
C VAL A 26 11.71 -0.70 1.95
N LEU A 27 11.18 -1.08 3.10
CA LEU A 27 11.13 -2.45 3.56
C LEU A 27 9.76 -3.03 3.19
N ILE A 28 9.74 -4.15 2.47
CA ILE A 28 8.51 -4.85 2.08
C ILE A 28 8.28 -5.98 3.07
N HIS A 29 7.07 -6.05 3.63
CA HIS A 29 6.63 -7.13 4.52
C HIS A 29 5.55 -7.96 3.81
N SER A 30 5.85 -9.24 3.54
CA SER A 30 4.88 -10.22 3.02
C SER A 30 3.99 -10.68 4.17
N HIS A 31 2.79 -10.14 4.23
CA HIS A 31 1.77 -10.46 5.23
C HIS A 31 1.04 -11.75 4.84
N ASN A 32 0.66 -12.59 5.81
CA ASN A 32 0.00 -13.88 5.59
C ASN A 32 0.69 -14.73 4.51
N ASP A 33 2.01 -14.80 4.53
CA ASP A 33 2.78 -15.42 3.46
C ASP A 33 2.40 -16.90 3.21
N TYR A 34 2.02 -17.62 4.24
CA TYR A 34 1.57 -19.02 4.17
C TYR A 34 0.32 -19.21 3.30
N ALA A 35 -0.47 -18.17 3.06
CA ALA A 35 -1.65 -18.22 2.18
C ALA A 35 -1.28 -18.13 0.69
N ARG A 36 0.00 -17.95 0.36
CA ARG A 36 0.49 -17.89 -1.01
C ARG A 36 0.40 -19.25 -1.69
N ARG A 37 0.38 -19.23 -3.03
CA ARG A 37 0.45 -20.45 -3.83
C ARG A 37 1.72 -21.26 -3.57
N VAL A 38 2.84 -20.59 -3.32
CA VAL A 38 4.12 -21.19 -2.94
C VAL A 38 4.67 -20.37 -1.77
N PRO A 39 4.26 -20.71 -0.53
CA PRO A 39 4.70 -20.02 0.68
C PRO A 39 6.22 -19.87 0.74
N PHE A 40 6.70 -18.83 1.40
CA PHE A 40 8.09 -18.43 1.51
C PHE A 40 8.74 -18.08 0.17
N TYR A 41 8.75 -18.98 -0.81
CA TYR A 41 9.51 -18.80 -2.05
C TYR A 41 9.02 -17.64 -2.93
N GLN A 42 7.72 -17.36 -2.95
CA GLN A 42 7.18 -16.25 -3.74
C GLN A 42 7.68 -14.90 -3.20
N ALA A 43 7.63 -14.68 -1.91
CA ALA A 43 8.12 -13.49 -1.26
C ALA A 43 9.67 -13.40 -1.30
N TYR A 44 10.34 -14.52 -1.02
CA TYR A 44 11.80 -14.61 -1.04
C TYR A 44 12.38 -14.26 -2.43
N ALA A 45 11.75 -14.73 -3.51
CA ALA A 45 12.17 -14.40 -4.89
C ALA A 45 12.11 -12.90 -5.20
N GLN A 46 11.30 -12.13 -4.47
CA GLN A 46 11.23 -10.67 -4.57
C GLN A 46 12.25 -9.97 -3.65
N GLN A 47 13.04 -10.72 -2.89
CA GLN A 47 13.98 -10.19 -1.89
C GLN A 47 13.28 -9.22 -0.92
N VAL A 48 12.09 -9.60 -0.45
CA VAL A 48 11.36 -8.81 0.56
C VAL A 48 12.15 -8.76 1.86
N SER A 49 11.95 -7.70 2.63
CA SER A 49 12.69 -7.49 3.88
C SER A 49 12.14 -8.27 5.06
N SER A 50 10.86 -8.68 4.99
CA SER A 50 10.17 -9.40 6.05
C SER A 50 9.12 -10.34 5.48
N ILE A 51 9.04 -11.56 6.04
CA ILE A 51 8.06 -12.59 5.70
C ILE A 51 7.34 -12.99 6.98
N GLU A 52 6.01 -13.07 6.95
CA GLU A 52 5.18 -13.44 8.10
C GLU A 52 4.69 -14.87 8.00
N ALA A 53 4.80 -15.59 9.12
CA ALA A 53 4.24 -16.92 9.31
C ALA A 53 3.37 -16.94 10.56
N ASP A 54 2.11 -17.30 10.43
CA ASP A 54 1.19 -17.55 11.55
C ASP A 54 1.43 -18.94 12.09
N VAL A 55 1.79 -19.03 13.36
CA VAL A 55 2.24 -20.28 13.97
C VAL A 55 1.44 -20.59 15.23
N PHE A 56 1.03 -21.82 15.37
CA PHE A 56 0.42 -22.33 16.58
C PHE A 56 0.97 -23.72 16.97
N LEU A 57 0.99 -23.98 18.25
CA LEU A 57 1.44 -25.27 18.81
C LEU A 57 0.25 -26.22 18.91
N HIS A 58 0.31 -27.34 18.20
CA HIS A 58 -0.71 -28.36 18.21
C HIS A 58 -0.04 -29.74 18.36
N ASP A 59 -0.43 -30.53 19.39
CA ASP A 59 0.13 -31.84 19.69
C ASP A 59 1.67 -31.91 19.68
N GLY A 60 2.31 -30.86 20.18
CA GLY A 60 3.77 -30.75 20.24
C GLY A 60 4.44 -30.35 18.90
N GLN A 61 3.70 -30.07 17.86
CA GLN A 61 4.18 -29.59 16.57
C GLN A 61 3.82 -28.13 16.34
N LEU A 62 4.73 -27.38 15.72
CA LEU A 62 4.46 -26.02 15.26
C LEU A 62 3.85 -26.08 13.86
N LEU A 63 2.57 -25.78 13.77
CA LEU A 63 1.82 -25.75 12.52
C LEU A 63 1.61 -24.32 12.04
N VAL A 64 1.40 -24.17 10.74
CA VAL A 64 1.19 -22.87 10.08
C VAL A 64 -0.23 -22.76 9.56
N GLY A 65 -0.89 -21.65 9.87
CA GLY A 65 -2.25 -21.36 9.43
C GLY A 65 -2.88 -20.23 10.23
N HIS A 66 -3.90 -19.62 9.65
CA HIS A 66 -4.60 -18.51 10.30
C HIS A 66 -5.44 -18.97 11.49
N ASP A 67 -6.12 -20.11 11.32
CA ASP A 67 -7.06 -20.63 12.31
C ASP A 67 -6.49 -21.89 12.99
N PRO A 68 -6.18 -21.85 14.29
CA PRO A 68 -5.72 -23.00 15.03
C PRO A 68 -6.82 -24.07 15.25
N GLU A 69 -8.10 -23.76 14.98
CA GLU A 69 -9.20 -24.72 15.06
C GLU A 69 -9.25 -25.64 13.83
N GLU A 70 -8.57 -25.27 12.73
CA GLU A 70 -8.46 -26.06 11.50
C GLU A 70 -7.00 -26.49 11.22
N PRO A 71 -6.36 -27.30 12.10
CA PRO A 71 -4.96 -27.66 11.96
C PRO A 71 -4.72 -28.56 10.75
N ASN A 72 -3.72 -28.23 9.94
CA ASN A 72 -3.24 -29.10 8.87
C ASN A 72 -1.83 -29.62 9.23
N PRO A 73 -1.69 -30.90 9.65
CA PRO A 73 -0.40 -31.44 10.07
C PRO A 73 0.65 -31.53 8.95
N ALA A 74 0.26 -31.34 7.68
CA ALA A 74 1.21 -31.24 6.58
C ALA A 74 1.88 -29.88 6.46
N LEU A 75 1.33 -28.85 7.12
CA LEU A 75 1.82 -27.47 7.06
C LEU A 75 2.61 -27.13 8.33
N THR A 76 3.80 -27.73 8.49
CA THR A 76 4.65 -27.45 9.66
C THR A 76 5.49 -26.20 9.41
N PHE A 77 5.74 -25.44 10.47
CA PHE A 77 6.61 -24.26 10.42
C PHE A 77 8.04 -24.61 10.00
N GLU A 78 8.53 -25.77 10.44
CA GLU A 78 9.83 -26.30 10.07
C GLU A 78 9.94 -26.50 8.56
N ALA A 79 8.99 -27.24 7.94
CA ALA A 79 9.06 -27.56 6.52
C ALA A 79 8.76 -26.36 5.60
N LEU A 80 7.88 -25.44 6.01
CA LEU A 80 7.49 -24.32 5.17
C LEU A 80 8.46 -23.13 5.23
N TYR A 81 9.15 -22.93 6.37
CA TYR A 81 9.99 -21.75 6.58
C TYR A 81 11.40 -22.10 7.05
N VAL A 82 11.58 -22.89 8.11
CA VAL A 82 12.90 -23.08 8.71
C VAL A 82 13.86 -23.82 7.79
N GLU A 83 13.47 -24.97 7.23
CA GLU A 83 14.30 -25.74 6.29
C GLU A 83 14.59 -25.00 4.98
N PRO A 84 13.60 -24.34 4.31
CA PRO A 84 13.87 -23.53 3.13
C PRO A 84 14.85 -22.41 3.39
N ILE A 85 14.67 -21.67 4.51
CA ILE A 85 15.56 -20.58 4.90
C ILE A 85 16.97 -21.12 5.12
N ALA A 86 17.14 -22.16 5.95
CA ALA A 86 18.45 -22.74 6.25
C ALA A 86 19.17 -23.26 4.99
N THR A 87 18.42 -23.91 4.09
CA THR A 87 18.96 -24.42 2.82
C THR A 87 19.47 -23.28 1.93
N LEU A 88 18.68 -22.22 1.76
CA LEU A 88 19.08 -21.09 0.92
C LEU A 88 20.18 -20.26 1.57
N PHE A 89 20.13 -20.10 2.88
CA PHE A 89 21.15 -19.39 3.63
C PHE A 89 22.54 -20.06 3.49
N ALA A 90 22.60 -21.38 3.59
CA ALA A 90 23.83 -22.14 3.36
C ALA A 90 24.32 -22.00 1.90
N ARG A 91 23.41 -22.10 0.91
CA ARG A 91 23.73 -21.91 -0.51
C ARG A 91 24.26 -20.52 -0.84
N ASN A 92 23.80 -19.51 -0.11
CA ASN A 92 24.18 -18.10 -0.30
C ASN A 92 25.43 -17.71 0.49
N GLY A 93 26.15 -18.68 1.06
CA GLY A 93 27.39 -18.43 1.80
C GLY A 93 27.19 -17.81 3.18
N GLY A 94 26.10 -18.17 3.88
CA GLY A 94 25.80 -17.72 5.23
C GLY A 94 25.09 -16.37 5.31
N ARG A 95 24.25 -16.08 4.35
CA ARG A 95 23.40 -14.89 4.29
C ARG A 95 22.05 -15.17 3.62
N ALA A 96 21.07 -14.29 3.88
CA ALA A 96 19.74 -14.48 3.33
C ALA A 96 19.68 -14.41 1.79
N PHE A 97 20.42 -13.49 1.17
CA PHE A 97 20.42 -13.26 -0.28
C PHE A 97 21.86 -13.22 -0.81
N ALA A 98 22.16 -13.97 -1.89
CA ALA A 98 23.52 -14.15 -2.43
C ALA A 98 24.14 -12.84 -2.92
N ASP A 99 23.37 -12.04 -3.66
CA ASP A 99 23.86 -10.86 -4.39
C ASP A 99 23.35 -9.53 -3.82
N SER A 100 23.07 -9.50 -2.51
CA SER A 100 22.45 -8.33 -1.87
C SER A 100 22.88 -8.19 -0.41
N ASP A 101 23.10 -6.96 0.02
CA ASP A 101 23.33 -6.62 1.44
C ASP A 101 22.01 -6.54 2.22
N ARG A 102 20.91 -7.01 1.66
CA ARG A 102 19.60 -7.03 2.32
C ARG A 102 19.55 -8.14 3.36
N HIS A 103 18.98 -7.81 4.52
CA HIS A 103 18.65 -8.79 5.54
C HIS A 103 17.22 -9.25 5.40
N LEU A 104 16.98 -10.52 5.73
CA LEU A 104 15.65 -11.09 5.86
C LEU A 104 15.22 -11.06 7.32
N GLN A 105 13.97 -10.69 7.56
CA GLN A 105 13.27 -10.85 8.81
C GLN A 105 12.21 -11.94 8.66
N LEU A 106 12.17 -12.91 9.56
CA LEU A 106 11.06 -13.83 9.72
C LEU A 106 10.21 -13.34 10.90
N MET A 107 9.01 -12.86 10.58
CA MET A 107 8.02 -12.46 11.57
C MET A 107 7.13 -13.64 11.87
N ILE A 108 7.00 -14.00 13.14
CA ILE A 108 6.26 -15.18 13.60
C ILE A 108 5.08 -14.70 14.44
N GLU A 109 3.88 -14.79 13.86
CA GLU A 109 2.67 -14.46 14.60
C GLU A 109 2.21 -15.67 15.45
N LEU A 110 2.18 -15.48 16.75
CA LEU A 110 1.78 -16.52 17.69
C LEU A 110 0.25 -16.56 17.79
N LYS A 111 -0.36 -17.64 17.32
CA LYS A 111 -1.83 -17.84 17.28
C LYS A 111 -2.35 -18.67 18.45
N SER A 112 -1.48 -19.35 19.20
CA SER A 112 -1.85 -20.17 20.37
C SER A 112 -1.24 -19.61 21.66
N GLU A 113 -1.25 -20.38 22.76
CA GLU A 113 -0.74 -19.97 24.06
C GLU A 113 0.73 -19.52 23.98
N THR A 114 1.00 -18.30 24.43
CA THR A 114 2.26 -17.59 24.24
C THR A 114 3.49 -18.38 24.69
N GLY A 115 3.55 -18.74 25.97
CA GLY A 115 4.75 -19.34 26.56
C GLY A 115 5.15 -20.68 25.93
N PRO A 116 4.26 -21.69 25.83
CA PRO A 116 4.56 -22.95 25.18
C PRO A 116 4.94 -22.79 23.71
N THR A 117 4.21 -21.97 22.96
CA THR A 117 4.43 -21.76 21.51
C THR A 117 5.77 -21.10 21.27
N LEU A 118 6.06 -20.01 21.97
CA LEU A 118 7.32 -19.27 21.78
C LEU A 118 8.55 -20.06 22.23
N ARG A 119 8.42 -20.90 23.27
CA ARG A 119 9.50 -21.83 23.65
C ARG A 119 9.74 -22.88 22.56
N ALA A 120 8.68 -23.48 22.00
CA ALA A 120 8.81 -24.44 20.90
C ALA A 120 9.47 -23.79 19.67
N VAL A 121 9.11 -22.54 19.34
CA VAL A 121 9.78 -21.75 18.28
C VAL A 121 11.26 -21.56 18.61
N ALA A 122 11.59 -21.14 19.83
CA ALA A 122 12.97 -20.95 20.26
C ALA A 122 13.80 -22.24 20.19
N ASP A 123 13.22 -23.36 20.62
CA ASP A 123 13.88 -24.69 20.59
C ASP A 123 14.14 -25.14 19.14
N LEU A 124 13.20 -24.90 18.23
CA LEU A 124 13.35 -25.24 16.82
C LEU A 124 14.44 -24.37 16.15
N LEU A 125 14.36 -23.05 16.28
CA LEU A 125 15.31 -22.12 15.68
C LEU A 125 16.72 -22.28 16.28
N GLY A 126 16.81 -22.58 17.58
CA GLY A 126 18.06 -22.85 18.28
C GLY A 126 18.86 -24.04 17.75
N ARG A 127 18.27 -24.90 16.91
CA ARG A 127 18.98 -25.98 16.21
C ARG A 127 19.81 -25.49 15.04
N HIS A 128 19.58 -24.22 14.60
CA HIS A 128 20.24 -23.59 13.46
C HIS A 128 20.81 -22.21 13.85
N PRO A 129 21.72 -22.15 14.83
CA PRO A 129 22.23 -20.87 15.35
C PRO A 129 22.97 -20.04 14.28
N GLU A 130 23.61 -20.69 13.32
CA GLU A 130 24.30 -20.04 12.21
C GLU A 130 23.33 -19.28 11.28
N VAL A 131 22.04 -19.64 11.31
CA VAL A 131 20.99 -19.04 10.46
C VAL A 131 20.23 -17.96 11.22
N PHE A 132 19.93 -18.18 12.51
CA PHE A 132 18.98 -17.36 13.27
C PHE A 132 19.57 -16.59 14.45
N ASP A 133 20.82 -16.86 14.84
CA ASP A 133 21.44 -16.16 15.95
C ASP A 133 22.54 -15.19 15.48
N PRO A 134 22.31 -13.87 15.60
CA PRO A 134 23.28 -12.85 15.20
C PRO A 134 24.58 -12.87 16.06
N ALA A 135 24.56 -13.51 17.24
CA ALA A 135 25.79 -13.71 18.01
C ALA A 135 26.70 -14.77 17.36
N THR A 136 26.11 -15.72 16.64
CA THR A 136 26.84 -16.74 15.87
C THR A 136 27.20 -16.23 14.47
N ASN A 137 26.26 -15.55 13.82
CA ASN A 137 26.47 -14.99 12.47
C ASN A 137 25.80 -13.61 12.35
N PRO A 138 26.55 -12.51 12.14
CA PRO A 138 25.98 -11.18 11.98
C PRO A 138 24.97 -11.03 10.83
N GLU A 139 25.05 -11.91 9.82
CA GLU A 139 24.13 -11.95 8.67
C GLU A 139 22.90 -12.82 8.92
N ALA A 140 22.73 -13.32 10.15
CA ALA A 140 21.59 -14.17 10.53
C ALA A 140 20.24 -13.53 10.19
N VAL A 141 19.27 -14.37 9.86
CA VAL A 141 17.88 -13.97 9.65
C VAL A 141 17.31 -13.44 10.96
N ARG A 142 16.74 -12.26 10.91
CA ARG A 142 16.17 -11.60 12.09
C ARG A 142 14.85 -12.26 12.47
N ILE A 143 14.69 -12.60 13.75
CA ILE A 143 13.48 -13.22 14.27
C ILE A 143 12.67 -12.19 15.06
N VAL A 144 11.40 -12.05 14.70
CA VAL A 144 10.45 -11.17 15.38
C VAL A 144 9.17 -11.93 15.70
N ALA A 145 8.84 -12.03 16.98
CA ALA A 145 7.56 -12.55 17.43
C ALA A 145 6.50 -11.43 17.45
N THR A 146 5.31 -11.72 16.95
CA THR A 146 4.13 -10.84 16.95
C THR A 146 2.87 -11.60 17.38
N GLY A 147 1.71 -10.96 17.40
CA GLY A 147 0.45 -11.56 17.82
C GLY A 147 0.37 -11.72 19.34
N ARG A 148 0.23 -12.95 19.83
CA ARG A 148 0.17 -13.25 21.27
C ARG A 148 1.57 -13.30 21.89
N ILE A 149 2.26 -12.17 21.96
CA ILE A 149 3.59 -12.05 22.53
C ILE A 149 3.54 -11.94 24.07
N PRO A 150 4.64 -12.25 24.78
CA PRO A 150 4.72 -12.05 26.23
C PRO A 150 4.67 -10.55 26.60
N ALA A 151 4.38 -10.28 27.87
CA ALA A 151 4.48 -8.92 28.39
C ALA A 151 5.94 -8.40 28.30
N PRO A 152 6.17 -7.09 28.14
CA PRO A 152 7.52 -6.53 28.00
C PRO A 152 8.49 -6.90 29.14
N GLU A 153 7.97 -7.13 30.34
CA GLU A 153 8.74 -7.57 31.51
C GLU A 153 9.33 -8.98 31.34
N GLU A 154 8.69 -9.79 30.52
CA GLU A 154 9.05 -11.20 30.27
C GLU A 154 9.97 -11.36 29.04
N PHE A 155 10.25 -10.27 28.28
CA PHE A 155 11.09 -10.36 27.08
C PHE A 155 12.49 -10.95 27.37
N GLY A 156 13.01 -10.73 28.56
CA GLY A 156 14.30 -11.27 28.99
C GLY A 156 14.32 -12.77 29.26
N GLU A 157 13.17 -13.44 29.34
CA GLU A 157 13.06 -14.88 29.55
C GLU A 157 13.34 -15.70 28.28
N TYR A 158 13.38 -15.04 27.13
CA TYR A 158 13.58 -15.69 25.83
C TYR A 158 14.96 -15.36 25.25
N PRO A 159 15.49 -16.21 24.34
CA PRO A 159 16.79 -15.98 23.70
C PRO A 159 16.92 -14.59 23.08
N GLU A 160 18.11 -14.00 23.14
CA GLU A 160 18.34 -12.62 22.68
C GLU A 160 18.11 -12.43 21.18
N TYR A 161 18.24 -13.49 20.40
CA TYR A 161 17.97 -13.43 18.96
C TYR A 161 16.48 -13.31 18.61
N ILE A 162 15.56 -13.63 19.54
CA ILE A 162 14.14 -13.39 19.37
C ILE A 162 13.83 -11.95 19.78
N ARG A 163 13.37 -11.14 18.87
CA ARG A 163 12.87 -9.80 19.09
C ARG A 163 11.35 -9.80 19.05
N PHE A 164 10.76 -8.69 19.45
CA PHE A 164 9.31 -8.55 19.57
C PHE A 164 8.79 -7.40 18.73
N ASP A 165 7.60 -7.56 18.22
CA ASP A 165 6.81 -6.49 17.61
C ASP A 165 6.21 -5.64 18.72
N GLY A 166 6.56 -4.36 18.76
CA GLY A 166 6.12 -3.44 19.80
C GLY A 166 4.81 -2.73 19.48
N ALA A 167 4.16 -2.20 20.51
CA ALA A 167 3.03 -1.32 20.38
C ALA A 167 3.47 0.15 20.27
N TRP A 168 2.80 0.91 19.41
CA TRP A 168 3.16 2.31 19.14
C TRP A 168 2.89 3.25 20.32
N ASP A 169 1.96 2.89 21.21
CA ASP A 169 1.53 3.66 22.39
C ASP A 169 2.15 3.17 23.70
N ALA A 170 2.98 2.14 23.66
CA ALA A 170 3.66 1.61 24.84
C ALA A 170 4.92 2.42 25.21
N ASP A 171 5.17 2.52 26.51
CA ASP A 171 6.42 3.04 27.04
C ASP A 171 7.32 1.87 27.47
N TYR A 172 8.51 1.80 26.90
CA TYR A 172 9.48 0.75 27.15
C TYR A 172 10.66 1.28 27.97
N THR A 173 11.12 0.51 28.94
CA THR A 173 12.44 0.73 29.53
C THR A 173 13.53 0.50 28.49
N PRO A 174 14.76 1.02 28.65
CA PRO A 174 15.84 0.79 27.69
C PRO A 174 16.12 -0.70 27.42
N ALA A 175 15.99 -1.57 28.41
CA ALA A 175 16.18 -3.02 28.27
C ALA A 175 15.04 -3.65 27.41
N GLN A 176 13.79 -3.26 27.65
CA GLN A 176 12.65 -3.70 26.86
C GLN A 176 12.72 -3.18 25.42
N ALA A 177 13.03 -1.89 25.26
CA ALA A 177 13.20 -1.27 23.94
C ALA A 177 14.32 -1.95 23.11
N ALA A 178 15.37 -2.44 23.75
CA ALA A 178 16.41 -3.22 23.09
C ALA A 178 15.89 -4.53 22.49
N ARG A 179 14.82 -5.10 23.04
CA ARG A 179 14.17 -6.33 22.56
C ARG A 179 13.07 -6.06 21.51
N VAL A 180 12.61 -4.82 21.34
CA VAL A 180 11.64 -4.43 20.29
C VAL A 180 12.37 -4.25 18.98
N ALA A 181 11.90 -4.95 17.92
CA ALA A 181 12.48 -4.88 16.57
C ALA A 181 11.86 -3.76 15.73
N LEU A 182 10.57 -3.63 15.78
CA LEU A 182 9.74 -2.65 15.08
C LEU A 182 8.48 -2.38 15.90
N VAL A 183 7.69 -1.43 15.45
CA VAL A 183 6.39 -1.11 16.06
C VAL A 183 5.30 -1.33 15.02
N SER A 184 4.28 -2.11 15.36
CA SER A 184 3.12 -2.31 14.51
C SER A 184 1.84 -1.73 15.10
N ALA A 185 0.93 -1.31 14.23
CA ALA A 185 -0.38 -0.81 14.61
C ALA A 185 -1.45 -1.20 13.59
N ASP A 186 -2.71 -1.33 14.06
CA ASP A 186 -3.85 -1.49 13.18
C ASP A 186 -4.15 -0.16 12.46
N PHE A 187 -4.02 -0.15 11.14
CA PHE A 187 -4.34 1.01 10.33
C PHE A 187 -5.77 1.53 10.58
N ARG A 188 -6.71 0.61 10.81
CA ARG A 188 -8.13 0.97 11.02
C ARG A 188 -8.41 1.70 12.32
N ALA A 189 -7.48 1.64 13.28
CA ALA A 189 -7.56 2.48 14.48
C ALA A 189 -7.33 3.98 14.19
N PHE A 190 -6.66 4.29 13.08
CA PHE A 190 -6.28 5.66 12.72
C PHE A 190 -7.08 6.22 11.53
N SER A 191 -7.44 5.38 10.56
CA SER A 191 -8.01 5.82 9.30
C SER A 191 -8.97 4.80 8.71
N GLN A 192 -10.06 5.29 8.11
CA GLN A 192 -10.99 4.50 7.31
C GLN A 192 -10.70 4.64 5.80
N TRP A 193 -9.58 5.25 5.43
CA TRP A 193 -9.19 5.40 4.04
C TRP A 193 -9.11 4.04 3.32
N ASN A 194 -9.66 3.97 2.12
CA ASN A 194 -9.74 2.73 1.33
C ASN A 194 -8.64 2.61 0.25
N GLY A 195 -7.60 3.43 0.31
CA GLY A 195 -6.50 3.42 -0.66
C GLY A 195 -6.74 4.26 -1.91
N LYS A 196 -7.90 4.91 -2.04
CA LYS A 196 -8.25 5.75 -3.19
C LYS A 196 -8.22 7.24 -2.80
N GLY A 197 -7.65 8.07 -3.69
CA GLY A 197 -7.48 9.50 -3.41
C GLY A 197 -6.55 9.78 -2.23
N SER A 198 -6.76 10.87 -1.53
CA SER A 198 -5.95 11.29 -0.39
C SER A 198 -6.60 10.94 0.94
N ILE A 199 -5.78 10.59 1.92
CA ILE A 199 -6.23 10.47 3.32
C ILE A 199 -6.70 11.85 3.79
N ILE A 200 -7.80 11.92 4.51
CA ILE A 200 -8.28 13.18 5.07
C ILE A 200 -7.28 13.72 6.10
N PRO A 201 -7.14 15.06 6.22
CA PRO A 201 -6.09 15.66 7.03
C PRO A 201 -6.03 15.17 8.48
N GLU A 202 -7.18 14.99 9.11
CA GLU A 202 -7.30 14.55 10.51
C GLU A 202 -6.83 13.11 10.71
N GLU A 203 -7.13 12.22 9.76
CA GLU A 203 -6.66 10.83 9.79
C GLU A 203 -5.17 10.74 9.49
N LYS A 204 -4.70 11.55 8.51
CA LYS A 204 -3.28 11.64 8.18
C LYS A 204 -2.47 12.13 9.39
N ALA A 205 -2.98 13.11 10.14
CA ALA A 205 -2.30 13.60 11.34
C ALA A 205 -2.16 12.53 12.43
N ARG A 206 -3.21 11.73 12.67
CA ARG A 206 -3.14 10.61 13.63
C ARG A 206 -2.13 9.53 13.21
N LEU A 207 -2.11 9.18 11.93
CA LEU A 207 -1.10 8.24 11.40
C LEU A 207 0.31 8.79 11.57
N GLN A 208 0.51 10.09 11.25
CA GLN A 208 1.81 10.74 11.38
C GLN A 208 2.29 10.77 12.83
N GLU A 209 1.40 11.01 13.81
CA GLU A 209 1.73 10.95 15.24
C GLU A 209 2.26 9.57 15.65
N ALA A 210 1.63 8.49 15.18
CA ALA A 210 2.08 7.13 15.45
C ALA A 210 3.46 6.84 14.81
N ILE A 211 3.67 7.31 13.57
CA ILE A 211 4.96 7.19 12.86
C ILE A 211 6.05 7.94 13.63
N ASP A 212 5.81 9.20 13.95
CA ASP A 212 6.78 10.06 14.63
C ASP A 212 7.14 9.50 16.01
N ARG A 213 6.18 8.92 16.73
CA ARG A 213 6.41 8.27 18.03
C ARG A 213 7.27 7.01 17.90
N ALA A 214 7.02 6.16 16.91
CA ALA A 214 7.85 5.00 16.62
C ALA A 214 9.29 5.40 16.27
N HIS A 215 9.44 6.41 15.43
CA HIS A 215 10.75 6.95 15.05
C HIS A 215 11.48 7.62 16.22
N ALA A 216 10.76 8.29 17.13
CA ALA A 216 11.34 8.83 18.37
C ALA A 216 11.90 7.72 19.29
N MET A 217 11.32 6.52 19.25
CA MET A 217 11.86 5.33 19.92
C MET A 217 13.02 4.68 19.14
N GLY A 218 13.38 5.20 17.98
CA GLY A 218 14.38 4.61 17.07
C GLY A 218 13.92 3.30 16.45
N LYS A 219 12.60 3.12 16.27
CA LYS A 219 12.02 1.89 15.73
C LYS A 219 11.36 2.13 14.38
N PRO A 220 11.53 1.21 13.43
CA PRO A 220 10.74 1.21 12.20
C PRO A 220 9.27 0.92 12.51
N VAL A 221 8.37 1.45 11.67
CA VAL A 221 6.92 1.33 11.83
C VAL A 221 6.28 0.53 10.71
N ARG A 222 5.27 -0.29 11.09
CA ARG A 222 4.41 -1.06 10.18
C ARG A 222 2.94 -0.83 10.54
N PHE A 223 2.09 -0.67 9.52
CA PHE A 223 0.63 -0.72 9.70
C PHE A 223 0.07 -1.97 9.01
N TRP A 224 -0.58 -2.83 9.80
CA TRP A 224 -1.38 -3.95 9.26
C TRP A 224 -2.84 -3.53 9.04
N ASN A 225 -3.66 -4.36 8.39
CA ASN A 225 -5.06 -4.07 8.05
C ASN A 225 -5.23 -2.77 7.22
N ALA A 226 -4.21 -2.40 6.49
CA ALA A 226 -4.22 -1.25 5.59
C ALA A 226 -4.77 -1.65 4.22
N PRO A 227 -5.33 -0.70 3.45
CA PRO A 227 -5.66 -0.99 2.06
C PRO A 227 -4.40 -1.26 1.23
N GLU A 228 -4.57 -1.86 0.06
CA GLU A 228 -3.47 -2.15 -0.87
C GLU A 228 -3.57 -1.36 -2.18
N GLY A 229 -2.44 -1.29 -2.89
CA GLY A 229 -2.33 -0.75 -4.23
C GLY A 229 -1.34 0.39 -4.38
N ILE A 230 -1.12 0.82 -5.60
CA ILE A 230 -0.10 1.81 -5.98
C ILE A 230 -0.25 3.12 -5.20
N THR A 231 -1.48 3.61 -5.04
CA THR A 231 -1.73 4.85 -4.28
C THR A 231 -1.34 4.70 -2.81
N VAL A 232 -1.57 3.51 -2.23
CA VAL A 232 -1.20 3.21 -0.84
C VAL A 232 0.31 3.14 -0.69
N TYR A 233 1.00 2.40 -1.56
CA TYR A 233 2.46 2.28 -1.54
C TYR A 233 3.13 3.65 -1.63
N TYR A 234 2.65 4.50 -2.55
CA TYR A 234 3.14 5.86 -2.70
C TYR A 234 2.88 6.72 -1.45
N THR A 235 1.65 6.67 -0.92
CA THR A 235 1.25 7.47 0.24
C THR A 235 2.04 7.06 1.49
N PHE A 236 2.20 5.78 1.72
CA PHE A 236 2.94 5.25 2.87
C PHE A 236 4.43 5.59 2.79
N TYR A 237 5.01 5.48 1.60
CA TYR A 237 6.37 5.94 1.36
C TYR A 237 6.54 7.44 1.66
N ASP A 238 5.61 8.29 1.18
CA ASP A 238 5.66 9.74 1.39
C ASP A 238 5.47 10.13 2.87
N MET A 239 4.72 9.33 3.62
CA MET A 239 4.53 9.51 5.07
C MET A 239 5.71 9.01 5.91
N GLY A 240 6.63 8.26 5.34
CA GLY A 240 7.80 7.71 6.04
C GLY A 240 7.51 6.42 6.79
N ILE A 241 6.51 5.63 6.36
CA ILE A 241 6.29 4.28 6.88
C ILE A 241 7.40 3.37 6.37
N ASP A 242 8.06 2.65 7.29
CA ASP A 242 9.24 1.86 6.97
C ASP A 242 8.89 0.53 6.32
N TYR A 243 7.94 -0.22 6.90
CA TYR A 243 7.50 -1.50 6.37
C TYR A 243 6.18 -1.35 5.62
N ILE A 244 6.20 -1.59 4.33
CA ILE A 244 4.97 -1.70 3.52
C ILE A 244 4.42 -3.10 3.69
N ASN A 245 3.33 -3.21 4.44
CA ASN A 245 2.57 -4.45 4.66
C ASN A 245 1.76 -4.75 3.40
N THR A 246 1.92 -5.94 2.84
CA THR A 246 1.24 -6.29 1.59
C THR A 246 0.90 -7.77 1.50
N ASP A 247 -0.28 -8.05 0.96
CA ASP A 247 -0.69 -9.39 0.52
C ASP A 247 -0.22 -9.72 -0.90
N ASN A 248 0.44 -8.77 -1.59
CA ASN A 248 0.94 -8.97 -2.94
C ASN A 248 2.41 -8.48 -3.07
N PRO A 249 3.36 -9.26 -2.51
CA PRO A 249 4.77 -8.87 -2.50
C PRO A 249 5.37 -8.68 -3.90
N GLU A 250 4.91 -9.42 -4.91
CA GLU A 250 5.37 -9.27 -6.29
C GLU A 250 5.00 -7.89 -6.87
N ALA A 251 3.73 -7.48 -6.71
CA ALA A 251 3.27 -6.18 -7.20
C ALA A 251 3.94 -5.03 -6.43
N CYS A 252 4.08 -5.17 -5.12
CA CYS A 252 4.75 -4.19 -4.27
C CYS A 252 6.24 -4.05 -4.65
N ALA A 253 6.96 -5.16 -4.80
CA ALA A 253 8.36 -5.17 -5.18
C ALA A 253 8.56 -4.57 -6.59
N ALA A 254 7.72 -4.94 -7.55
CA ALA A 254 7.77 -4.38 -8.91
C ALA A 254 7.51 -2.86 -8.92
N PHE A 255 6.60 -2.37 -8.07
CA PHE A 255 6.37 -0.93 -7.91
C PHE A 255 7.62 -0.22 -7.41
N PHE A 256 8.24 -0.71 -6.33
CA PHE A 256 9.41 -0.05 -5.73
C PHE A 256 10.69 -0.24 -6.54
N ALA A 257 10.84 -1.32 -7.31
CA ALA A 257 11.98 -1.52 -8.22
C ALA A 257 12.10 -0.41 -9.26
N ASP A 258 10.97 0.15 -9.70
CA ASP A 258 10.94 1.22 -10.73
C ASP A 258 10.61 2.60 -10.13
N PHE A 259 10.45 2.66 -8.81
CA PHE A 259 9.97 3.87 -8.12
C PHE A 259 10.92 5.05 -8.26
N GLY A 260 12.24 4.82 -8.17
CA GLY A 260 13.25 5.86 -8.33
C GLY A 260 13.22 6.53 -9.70
N ASN A 261 12.83 5.78 -10.74
CA ASN A 261 12.70 6.27 -12.11
C ASN A 261 11.39 7.02 -12.36
N LYS A 262 10.35 6.72 -11.55
CA LYS A 262 8.99 7.23 -11.73
C LYS A 262 8.57 8.24 -10.66
N ASN A 263 9.34 8.35 -9.58
CA ASN A 263 9.03 9.28 -8.51
C ASN A 263 9.43 10.70 -8.90
N PHE A 264 8.54 11.38 -9.56
CA PHE A 264 8.62 12.83 -9.73
C PHE A 264 8.20 13.50 -8.43
N ARG A 265 9.10 13.62 -7.47
CA ARG A 265 8.89 14.62 -6.44
C ARG A 265 8.84 15.96 -7.13
N ILE A 266 7.68 16.58 -7.11
CA ILE A 266 7.56 18.04 -7.26
C ILE A 266 8.20 18.64 -5.98
N GLY A 267 9.35 18.10 -5.59
CA GLY A 267 10.00 18.36 -4.32
C GLY A 267 10.58 19.73 -4.26
N ASP A 268 10.92 20.32 -5.33
CA ASP A 268 11.38 21.69 -5.32
C ASP A 268 10.65 22.51 -6.35
N ARG A 269 9.40 22.87 -6.01
CA ARG A 269 8.73 24.00 -6.68
C ARG A 269 9.62 25.24 -6.76
N ARG A 270 10.63 25.39 -5.89
CA ARG A 270 11.58 26.50 -5.91
C ARG A 270 12.68 26.33 -6.95
N THR A 271 13.23 25.13 -7.13
CA THR A 271 14.22 24.83 -8.17
C THR A 271 13.58 24.60 -9.53
N ALA A 272 12.40 24.01 -9.58
CA ALA A 272 11.62 23.93 -10.81
C ALA A 272 11.14 25.33 -11.25
N ALA A 273 10.81 26.23 -10.32
CA ALA A 273 10.41 27.60 -10.63
C ALA A 273 11.59 28.52 -11.05
N ALA A 274 12.81 28.16 -10.67
CA ALA A 274 13.99 28.97 -11.04
C ALA A 274 14.53 28.67 -12.46
N GLY A 275 14.09 27.58 -13.10
CA GLY A 275 14.56 27.19 -14.43
C GLY A 275 13.49 26.94 -15.49
N VAL A 276 12.21 26.96 -15.11
CA VAL A 276 11.08 26.77 -16.03
C VAL A 276 10.01 27.77 -15.66
N THR A 277 9.93 28.84 -16.40
CA THR A 277 8.73 29.67 -16.42
C THR A 277 7.59 28.71 -16.88
N GLY A 278 6.57 28.54 -16.05
CA GLY A 278 5.49 27.54 -16.29
C GLY A 278 4.78 27.65 -17.64
N THR A 279 4.89 28.82 -18.28
CA THR A 279 4.44 29.13 -19.63
C THR A 279 5.22 28.36 -20.71
N GLU A 280 6.54 28.19 -20.59
CA GLU A 280 7.31 27.50 -21.63
C GLU A 280 6.96 25.99 -21.80
N ARG A 281 6.45 25.35 -20.77
CA ARG A 281 5.98 23.96 -20.85
C ARG A 281 4.56 23.82 -21.37
N LEU A 282 3.71 24.80 -21.09
CA LEU A 282 2.33 24.84 -21.58
C LEU A 282 2.28 25.28 -23.05
N ASP A 283 3.23 26.09 -23.48
CA ASP A 283 3.32 26.56 -24.86
C ASP A 283 4.05 25.61 -25.81
N LYS A 284 4.64 24.50 -25.29
CA LYS A 284 5.16 23.45 -26.14
C LYS A 284 4.00 22.69 -26.77
N THR A 285 3.59 23.12 -27.94
CA THR A 285 2.62 22.44 -28.80
C THR A 285 3.09 21.06 -29.28
N THR A 286 4.35 20.72 -29.07
CA THR A 286 4.93 19.42 -29.34
C THR A 286 5.44 18.83 -28.03
N HIS A 287 4.56 18.16 -27.28
CA HIS A 287 5.03 17.23 -26.29
C HIS A 287 5.65 16.04 -27.03
N ASP A 288 6.96 15.91 -26.93
CA ASP A 288 7.63 14.73 -27.41
C ASP A 288 7.36 13.57 -26.44
N PHE A 289 6.28 12.86 -26.71
CA PHE A 289 5.90 11.65 -25.97
C PHE A 289 6.80 10.44 -26.28
N ARG A 290 7.88 10.62 -27.05
CA ARG A 290 8.82 9.53 -27.38
C ARG A 290 9.48 8.94 -26.15
N GLY A 291 9.62 9.69 -25.05
CA GLY A 291 10.06 9.17 -23.75
C GLY A 291 9.08 8.25 -23.03
N PHE A 292 7.81 8.22 -23.45
CA PHE A 292 6.78 7.32 -22.91
C PHE A 292 6.49 6.13 -23.85
N GLN A 293 7.43 5.76 -24.69
CA GLN A 293 7.30 4.58 -25.54
C GLN A 293 7.44 3.31 -24.70
N ASN A 294 6.39 2.99 -23.96
CA ASN A 294 6.20 1.65 -23.45
C ASN A 294 5.48 0.84 -24.53
N ASP A 295 6.22 0.03 -25.27
CA ASP A 295 5.66 -0.80 -26.34
C ASP A 295 4.59 -1.78 -25.84
N LYS A 296 4.58 -2.10 -24.53
CA LYS A 296 3.54 -2.87 -23.87
C LYS A 296 2.22 -2.12 -23.72
N LEU A 297 2.24 -0.79 -23.78
CA LEU A 297 1.03 0.05 -23.70
C LEU A 297 0.53 0.49 -25.09
N ARG A 298 1.21 0.11 -26.15
CA ARG A 298 0.71 0.33 -27.51
C ARG A 298 -0.34 -0.70 -27.83
N LEU A 299 -1.55 -0.24 -28.12
CA LEU A 299 -2.54 -1.07 -28.80
C LEU A 299 -1.96 -1.48 -30.16
N SER A 300 -1.81 -2.78 -30.40
CA SER A 300 -1.28 -3.34 -31.65
C SER A 300 -2.19 -3.05 -32.87
N LYS A 301 -3.44 -2.68 -32.61
CA LYS A 301 -4.40 -2.20 -33.61
C LYS A 301 -5.14 -0.99 -33.08
N GLY A 302 -5.22 0.06 -33.89
CA GLY A 302 -6.16 1.15 -33.62
C GLY A 302 -7.58 0.59 -33.60
N ILE A 303 -8.38 1.02 -32.65
CA ILE A 303 -9.82 0.74 -32.63
C ILE A 303 -10.46 1.74 -33.59
N ASP A 304 -11.26 1.25 -34.53
CA ASP A 304 -12.05 2.12 -35.39
C ASP A 304 -13.10 2.85 -34.55
N ILE A 305 -13.01 4.17 -34.56
CA ILE A 305 -13.94 5.00 -33.82
C ILE A 305 -15.20 5.17 -34.63
N TYR A 306 -16.32 4.72 -34.05
CA TYR A 306 -17.63 4.98 -34.66
C TYR A 306 -17.86 6.49 -34.81
N ARG A 307 -18.22 6.91 -36.01
CA ARG A 307 -18.67 8.27 -36.28
C ARG A 307 -20.16 8.27 -36.46
N PRO A 308 -20.91 9.13 -35.76
CA PRO A 308 -22.35 9.20 -35.90
C PRO A 308 -22.76 9.46 -37.36
N THR A 309 -23.76 8.71 -37.83
CA THR A 309 -24.31 8.84 -39.16
C THR A 309 -25.61 9.65 -39.18
N TYR A 310 -26.10 10.06 -38.01
CA TYR A 310 -27.31 10.89 -37.87
C TYR A 310 -26.94 12.36 -37.72
N LEU A 311 -27.81 13.22 -38.23
CA LEU A 311 -27.57 14.67 -38.26
C LEU A 311 -28.07 15.40 -37.01
N ASN A 312 -28.94 14.78 -36.22
CA ASN A 312 -29.50 15.33 -35.00
C ASN A 312 -29.41 14.31 -33.86
N ASP A 313 -29.55 14.76 -32.63
CA ASP A 313 -29.50 13.94 -31.44
C ASP A 313 -30.82 13.27 -31.06
N GLY A 314 -31.85 13.38 -31.93
CA GLY A 314 -33.16 12.83 -31.66
C GLY A 314 -33.97 13.58 -30.60
N GLY A 315 -33.50 14.75 -30.14
CA GLY A 315 -34.14 15.53 -29.08
C GLY A 315 -35.57 16.00 -29.39
N GLU A 316 -35.98 16.00 -30.65
CA GLU A 316 -37.34 16.37 -31.06
C GLU A 316 -38.34 15.20 -30.96
N GLY A 317 -37.88 13.98 -30.73
CA GLY A 317 -38.68 12.79 -30.63
C GLY A 317 -39.15 12.48 -29.21
N ARG A 318 -40.28 11.71 -29.11
CA ARG A 318 -40.69 11.16 -27.81
C ARG A 318 -39.69 10.09 -27.37
N ILE A 319 -39.04 10.32 -26.20
CA ILE A 319 -38.15 9.34 -25.58
C ILE A 319 -38.94 8.10 -25.20
N ARG A 320 -38.52 6.93 -25.69
CA ARG A 320 -39.14 5.62 -25.42
C ARG A 320 -38.28 4.76 -24.53
N ASN A 321 -36.95 4.84 -24.68
CA ASN A 321 -35.97 4.07 -23.94
C ASN A 321 -34.85 4.98 -23.51
N VAL A 322 -34.28 4.70 -22.36
CA VAL A 322 -33.08 5.36 -21.81
C VAL A 322 -32.05 4.28 -21.57
N ILE A 323 -30.86 4.45 -22.14
CA ILE A 323 -29.68 3.61 -21.83
C ILE A 323 -28.71 4.48 -21.05
N PHE A 324 -28.45 4.08 -19.82
CA PHE A 324 -27.53 4.78 -18.93
C PHE A 324 -26.22 3.98 -18.83
N LEU A 325 -25.14 4.52 -19.38
CA LEU A 325 -23.82 3.89 -19.39
C LEU A 325 -22.98 4.50 -18.28
N ILE A 326 -22.56 3.67 -17.36
CA ILE A 326 -21.72 4.08 -16.22
C ILE A 326 -20.33 3.48 -16.40
N GLY A 327 -19.30 4.33 -16.49
CA GLY A 327 -17.90 3.91 -16.45
C GLY A 327 -17.36 4.01 -15.03
N ASP A 328 -17.14 2.86 -14.39
CA ASP A 328 -16.56 2.84 -13.05
C ASP A 328 -15.10 3.28 -13.10
N GLY A 329 -14.73 4.16 -12.17
CA GLY A 329 -13.41 4.78 -12.13
C GLY A 329 -13.04 5.63 -13.36
N MET A 330 -14.00 5.90 -14.24
CA MET A 330 -13.81 6.66 -15.48
C MET A 330 -13.71 8.17 -15.19
N GLY A 331 -12.58 8.60 -14.65
CA GLY A 331 -12.27 10.02 -14.47
C GLY A 331 -11.75 10.67 -15.75
N LEU A 332 -11.62 11.99 -15.72
CA LEU A 332 -11.16 12.76 -16.87
C LEU A 332 -9.76 12.33 -17.35
N SER A 333 -8.87 11.98 -16.41
CA SER A 333 -7.51 11.49 -16.71
C SER A 333 -7.53 10.20 -17.51
N GLN A 334 -8.43 9.25 -17.16
CA GLN A 334 -8.61 7.98 -17.85
C GLN A 334 -9.16 8.18 -19.26
N ILE A 335 -10.12 9.10 -19.41
CA ILE A 335 -10.69 9.46 -20.73
C ILE A 335 -9.59 10.05 -21.61
N VAL A 336 -8.80 10.99 -21.09
CA VAL A 336 -7.70 11.63 -21.84
C VAL A 336 -6.65 10.59 -22.22
N ALA A 337 -6.23 9.74 -21.30
CA ALA A 337 -5.25 8.68 -21.58
C ALA A 337 -5.76 7.71 -22.66
N ALA A 338 -7.01 7.28 -22.55
CA ALA A 338 -7.63 6.40 -23.55
C ALA A 338 -7.78 7.08 -24.92
N ALA A 339 -8.10 8.38 -24.96
CA ALA A 339 -8.18 9.14 -26.20
C ALA A 339 -6.83 9.22 -26.91
N TYR A 340 -5.75 9.43 -26.18
CA TYR A 340 -4.40 9.42 -26.75
C TYR A 340 -3.97 8.03 -27.22
N ALA A 341 -4.26 6.99 -26.44
CA ALA A 341 -3.91 5.62 -26.80
C ALA A 341 -4.62 5.15 -28.06
N ASN A 342 -5.87 5.56 -28.26
CA ASN A 342 -6.73 5.15 -29.39
C ASN A 342 -6.83 6.18 -30.51
N LYS A 343 -6.12 7.30 -30.43
CA LYS A 343 -6.24 8.44 -31.37
C LYS A 343 -7.66 9.05 -31.40
N GLY A 344 -8.39 8.93 -30.32
CA GLY A 344 -9.73 9.43 -30.12
C GLY A 344 -10.62 8.40 -29.43
N LEU A 345 -11.84 8.80 -29.06
CA LEU A 345 -12.85 7.93 -28.44
C LEU A 345 -14.22 8.24 -29.04
N THR A 346 -15.06 7.22 -29.19
CA THR A 346 -16.45 7.37 -29.63
C THR A 346 -17.25 8.34 -28.75
N LEU A 347 -17.02 8.31 -27.44
CA LEU A 347 -17.68 9.22 -26.48
C LEU A 347 -17.37 10.70 -26.71
N MET A 348 -16.26 11.03 -27.40
CA MET A 348 -15.93 12.41 -27.78
C MET A 348 -16.82 12.96 -28.92
N ASN A 349 -17.63 12.09 -29.54
CA ASN A 349 -18.58 12.49 -30.56
C ASN A 349 -19.95 12.90 -29.99
N PHE A 350 -20.16 12.81 -28.66
CA PHE A 350 -21.38 13.29 -28.04
C PHE A 350 -21.55 14.80 -28.19
N ASN A 351 -22.74 15.26 -28.53
CA ASN A 351 -23.05 16.67 -28.74
C ASN A 351 -23.22 17.43 -27.41
N HIS A 352 -23.54 16.71 -26.35
CA HIS A 352 -23.79 17.29 -25.03
C HIS A 352 -22.78 16.76 -24.00
N ILE A 353 -22.14 17.67 -23.29
CA ILE A 353 -21.18 17.35 -22.22
C ILE A 353 -21.60 18.07 -20.95
N GLY A 354 -21.55 17.37 -19.84
CA GLY A 354 -21.74 17.92 -18.50
C GLY A 354 -20.59 17.51 -17.58
N LEU A 355 -20.39 18.32 -16.56
CA LEU A 355 -19.48 17.99 -15.48
C LEU A 355 -20.28 17.72 -14.21
N GLN A 356 -19.92 16.65 -13.52
CA GLN A 356 -20.57 16.22 -12.31
C GLN A 356 -19.55 16.15 -11.18
N ARG A 357 -19.94 16.64 -10.02
CA ARG A 357 -19.19 16.48 -8.78
C ARG A 357 -19.62 15.19 -8.10
N ASN A 358 -18.70 14.24 -7.95
CA ASN A 358 -18.97 12.88 -7.50
C ASN A 358 -18.37 12.51 -6.14
N ASN A 359 -17.97 13.48 -5.32
CA ASN A 359 -17.45 13.16 -3.98
C ASN A 359 -18.54 12.55 -3.08
N ALA A 360 -18.16 11.53 -2.30
CA ALA A 360 -19.05 10.93 -1.31
C ALA A 360 -19.38 11.87 -0.13
N LYS A 361 -20.41 11.55 0.64
CA LYS A 361 -20.76 12.29 1.84
C LYS A 361 -19.63 12.16 2.87
N GLY A 362 -19.10 13.29 3.32
CA GLY A 362 -18.00 13.33 4.28
C GLY A 362 -16.61 13.01 3.73
N TYR A 363 -16.47 12.72 2.40
CA TYR A 363 -15.20 12.33 1.79
C TYR A 363 -14.88 13.18 0.56
N PHE A 364 -13.59 13.35 0.27
CA PHE A 364 -13.14 14.04 -0.93
C PHE A 364 -13.35 13.19 -2.20
N THR A 365 -13.18 11.89 -2.10
CA THR A 365 -13.37 10.92 -3.17
C THR A 365 -14.52 9.97 -2.87
N THR A 366 -15.17 9.46 -3.91
CA THR A 366 -16.19 8.42 -3.80
C THR A 366 -15.58 7.04 -4.03
N ASP A 367 -16.21 6.01 -3.46
CA ASP A 367 -16.07 4.64 -3.95
C ASP A 367 -17.22 4.28 -4.91
N SER A 368 -17.18 3.07 -5.47
CA SER A 368 -18.20 2.59 -6.41
C SER A 368 -19.57 2.50 -5.75
N ALA A 369 -19.63 2.09 -4.49
CA ALA A 369 -20.88 1.96 -3.72
C ALA A 369 -21.58 3.31 -3.56
N ALA A 370 -20.89 4.32 -3.02
CA ALA A 370 -21.45 5.66 -2.81
C ALA A 370 -21.73 6.37 -4.14
N GLY A 371 -20.83 6.24 -5.13
CA GLY A 371 -20.98 6.87 -6.44
C GLY A 371 -22.13 6.28 -7.24
N GLY A 372 -22.25 4.96 -7.30
CA GLY A 372 -23.36 4.25 -7.94
C GLY A 372 -24.69 4.53 -7.25
N SER A 373 -24.70 4.54 -5.92
CA SER A 373 -25.89 4.89 -5.14
C SER A 373 -26.35 6.31 -5.40
N ALA A 374 -25.42 7.28 -5.47
CA ALA A 374 -25.77 8.67 -5.77
C ALA A 374 -26.39 8.82 -7.16
N LEU A 375 -25.90 8.09 -8.15
CA LEU A 375 -26.51 8.05 -9.50
C LEU A 375 -27.90 7.43 -9.49
N ALA A 376 -28.13 6.42 -8.64
CA ALA A 376 -29.39 5.71 -8.56
C ALA A 376 -30.46 6.44 -7.73
N THR A 377 -30.07 7.16 -6.69
CA THR A 377 -31.01 7.77 -5.71
C THR A 377 -31.12 9.28 -5.81
N GLY A 378 -30.14 9.94 -6.45
CA GLY A 378 -30.03 11.40 -6.45
C GLY A 378 -29.45 11.99 -5.15
N GLU A 379 -29.16 11.15 -4.15
CA GLU A 379 -28.64 11.55 -2.85
C GLU A 379 -27.18 11.17 -2.71
N ARG A 380 -26.44 11.92 -1.88
CA ARG A 380 -25.04 11.63 -1.58
C ARG A 380 -24.95 10.61 -0.46
N HIS A 381 -24.22 9.53 -0.72
CA HIS A 381 -23.96 8.45 0.23
C HIS A 381 -22.54 8.54 0.82
N ALA A 382 -22.37 8.02 2.03
CA ALA A 382 -21.05 7.73 2.57
C ALA A 382 -20.42 6.54 1.83
N ASN A 383 -19.09 6.46 1.81
CA ASN A 383 -18.40 5.32 1.21
C ASN A 383 -18.88 3.99 1.81
N ARG A 384 -18.96 2.95 1.00
CA ARG A 384 -19.43 1.59 1.34
C ARG A 384 -20.94 1.47 1.62
N HIS A 385 -21.73 2.53 1.41
CA HIS A 385 -23.18 2.48 1.56
C HIS A 385 -23.84 2.35 0.18
N ILE A 386 -24.63 1.30 0.01
CA ILE A 386 -25.39 1.04 -1.21
C ILE A 386 -26.83 1.41 -0.97
N SER A 387 -27.26 2.54 -1.54
CA SER A 387 -28.62 3.10 -1.47
C SER A 387 -29.21 3.15 -0.05
N THR A 388 -28.35 3.31 0.97
CA THR A 388 -28.74 3.43 2.38
C THR A 388 -28.13 4.66 3.04
N SER A 389 -28.79 5.15 4.11
CA SER A 389 -28.18 6.11 5.02
C SER A 389 -27.10 5.44 5.89
N GLU A 390 -26.37 6.24 6.68
CA GLU A 390 -25.38 5.74 7.65
C GLU A 390 -26.03 4.89 8.75
N GLU A 391 -27.32 5.12 9.02
CA GLU A 391 -28.17 4.35 9.95
C GLU A 391 -28.83 3.12 9.28
N GLY A 392 -28.51 2.84 8.02
CA GLY A 392 -29.01 1.68 7.29
C GLY A 392 -30.42 1.86 6.71
N GLN A 393 -30.98 3.08 6.70
CA GLN A 393 -32.29 3.32 6.10
C GLN A 393 -32.19 3.37 4.57
N PRO A 394 -33.03 2.62 3.85
CA PRO A 394 -32.96 2.57 2.37
C PRO A 394 -33.46 3.90 1.76
N TYR A 395 -32.79 4.32 0.70
CA TYR A 395 -33.26 5.38 -0.19
C TYR A 395 -33.95 4.79 -1.41
N PRO A 396 -35.09 5.33 -1.84
CA PRO A 396 -35.73 4.90 -3.07
C PRO A 396 -34.82 5.21 -4.27
N SER A 397 -34.69 4.24 -5.15
CA SER A 397 -33.88 4.36 -6.34
C SER A 397 -34.67 4.77 -7.57
N LEU A 398 -33.98 5.18 -8.61
CA LEU A 398 -34.55 5.41 -9.95
C LEU A 398 -35.26 4.16 -10.48
N SER A 399 -34.74 2.97 -10.15
CA SER A 399 -35.34 1.68 -10.49
C SER A 399 -36.69 1.49 -9.81
N ASP A 400 -36.83 1.89 -8.55
CA ASP A 400 -38.10 1.82 -7.81
C ASP A 400 -39.12 2.76 -8.44
N HIS A 401 -38.70 3.97 -8.78
CA HIS A 401 -39.54 4.96 -9.41
C HIS A 401 -40.06 4.52 -10.78
N PHE A 402 -39.20 3.86 -11.60
CA PHE A 402 -39.65 3.32 -12.88
C PHE A 402 -40.58 2.12 -12.71
N ARG A 403 -40.32 1.26 -11.73
CA ARG A 403 -41.15 0.11 -11.41
C ARG A 403 -42.56 0.53 -10.96
N GLU A 404 -42.65 1.55 -10.12
CA GLU A 404 -43.96 2.15 -9.70
C GLU A 404 -44.77 2.66 -10.89
N LYS A 405 -44.10 3.11 -11.96
CA LYS A 405 -44.73 3.56 -13.20
C LYS A 405 -45.02 2.44 -14.20
N GLY A 406 -44.76 1.18 -13.83
CA GLY A 406 -44.90 0.02 -14.72
C GLY A 406 -43.88 -0.04 -15.85
N LEU A 407 -42.76 0.65 -15.74
CA LEU A 407 -41.70 0.65 -16.73
C LEU A 407 -40.64 -0.41 -16.38
N PRO A 408 -40.21 -1.24 -17.34
CA PRO A 408 -39.21 -2.25 -17.12
C PRO A 408 -37.84 -1.61 -16.94
N VAL A 409 -37.04 -2.20 -16.01
CA VAL A 409 -35.64 -1.84 -15.73
C VAL A 409 -34.79 -3.06 -15.92
N GLY A 410 -33.67 -2.92 -16.64
CA GLY A 410 -32.66 -3.95 -16.80
C GLY A 410 -31.29 -3.43 -16.36
N VAL A 411 -30.50 -4.30 -15.76
CA VAL A 411 -29.10 -4.02 -15.37
C VAL A 411 -28.20 -4.99 -16.09
N VAL A 412 -27.15 -4.46 -16.72
CA VAL A 412 -26.09 -5.25 -17.36
C VAL A 412 -24.77 -4.77 -16.82
N THR A 413 -23.95 -5.68 -16.31
CA THR A 413 -22.64 -5.37 -15.75
C THR A 413 -21.60 -6.40 -16.17
N LEU A 414 -20.34 -6.01 -16.16
CA LEU A 414 -19.19 -6.90 -16.31
C LEU A 414 -18.63 -7.37 -14.97
N GLY A 415 -19.07 -6.76 -13.88
CA GLY A 415 -18.69 -7.11 -12.51
C GLY A 415 -19.78 -7.88 -11.77
N ASN A 416 -19.63 -8.00 -10.47
CA ASN A 416 -20.65 -8.56 -9.61
C ASN A 416 -21.85 -7.60 -9.51
N VAL A 417 -23.08 -8.10 -9.69
CA VAL A 417 -24.29 -7.29 -9.60
C VAL A 417 -24.55 -6.77 -8.18
N ALA A 418 -23.99 -7.45 -7.20
CA ALA A 418 -24.13 -7.12 -5.78
C ALA A 418 -22.97 -6.30 -5.20
N ASP A 419 -22.01 -5.91 -6.03
CA ASP A 419 -20.80 -5.20 -5.61
C ASP A 419 -20.98 -3.67 -5.67
#